data_59c915f5a854409c92a32138bd3cc52c
#
_entry.id   59c915f5a854409c92a32138bd3cc52c
#
_cell.length_a   1.000
_cell.length_b   1.000
_cell.length_c   1.000
_cell.angle_alpha   90.00
_cell.angle_beta   90.00
_cell.angle_gamma   90.00
#
_symmetry.space_group_name_H-M   'P 1'
#
loop_
_entity.id
_entity.type
_entity.pdbx_description
1 polymer ?
#
loop_
_entity_poly.entity_id
_entity_poly.type
_entity_poly.pdbx_seq_one_letter_code
_entity_poly.pdbx_strand_id
1 'polypeptide(L)'
;ECFVTADGLLINELAPRVHNSGHWTQNGASISQFELHLRAITDLPLPPPVVNSPSVMINLIGTDLNYDWLKLPLVHLHWYDKEVRPGRKVGHLNLTDSDTDRLSATLEALKPLLPPEYASGVFWAQAQLA
;
A
#
# COMPACT_ATOMS: atom_id res chain seq x y z
N GLU A 1 4.26 -13.30 -5.52
CA GLU A 1 2.97 -12.72 -5.95
C GLU A 1 2.09 -13.78 -6.59
N CYS A 2 0.79 -13.71 -6.31
CA CYS A 2 -0.19 -14.59 -6.92
C CYS A 2 -1.35 -13.77 -7.48
N PHE A 3 -1.95 -14.23 -8.56
CA PHE A 3 -3.27 -13.78 -8.99
C PHE A 3 -4.35 -14.57 -8.24
N VAL A 4 -5.40 -13.90 -7.81
CA VAL A 4 -6.62 -14.53 -7.30
C VAL A 4 -7.56 -14.75 -8.48
N THR A 5 -7.94 -15.99 -8.75
CA THR A 5 -8.83 -16.37 -9.83
C THR A 5 -10.05 -17.12 -9.28
N ALA A 6 -11.05 -17.39 -10.13
CA ALA A 6 -12.21 -18.20 -9.75
C ALA A 6 -11.82 -19.63 -9.33
N ASP A 7 -10.74 -20.17 -9.86
CA ASP A 7 -10.26 -21.54 -9.62
C ASP A 7 -9.21 -21.62 -8.50
N GLY A 8 -8.88 -20.47 -7.85
CA GLY A 8 -7.89 -20.40 -6.76
C GLY A 8 -6.73 -19.47 -7.06
N LEU A 9 -5.58 -19.75 -6.46
CA LEU A 9 -4.38 -18.91 -6.60
C LEU A 9 -3.51 -19.40 -7.76
N LEU A 10 -3.17 -18.46 -8.65
CA LEU A 10 -2.22 -18.68 -9.73
C LEU A 10 -0.91 -17.93 -9.41
N ILE A 11 0.22 -18.67 -9.37
CA ILE A 11 1.53 -18.07 -9.13
C ILE A 11 1.91 -17.16 -10.31
N ASN A 12 2.24 -15.89 -10.01
CA ASN A 12 2.75 -14.93 -10.98
C ASN A 12 4.29 -14.91 -10.96
N GLU A 13 4.88 -14.55 -9.82
CA GLU A 13 6.33 -14.48 -9.69
C GLU A 13 6.79 -14.78 -8.26
N LEU A 14 8.07 -15.16 -8.15
CA LEU A 14 8.82 -15.23 -6.88
C LEU A 14 9.87 -14.12 -6.89
N ALA A 15 9.87 -13.29 -5.85
CA ALA A 15 10.87 -12.26 -5.65
C ALA A 15 11.67 -12.56 -4.38
N PRO A 16 13.01 -12.81 -4.46
CA PRO A 16 13.86 -13.06 -3.28
C PRO A 16 14.20 -11.72 -2.56
N ARG A 17 13.22 -10.88 -2.37
CA ARG A 17 13.28 -9.55 -1.77
C ARG A 17 11.89 -9.11 -1.33
N VAL A 18 11.80 -7.97 -0.64
CA VAL A 18 10.50 -7.33 -0.40
C VAL A 18 9.80 -7.03 -1.73
N HIS A 19 8.47 -7.23 -1.75
CA HIS A 19 7.65 -7.05 -2.95
C HIS A 19 6.66 -5.90 -2.75
N ASN A 20 6.34 -5.21 -3.85
CA ASN A 20 5.42 -4.07 -3.83
C ASN A 20 4.05 -4.41 -3.21
N SER A 21 3.51 -5.57 -3.51
CA SER A 21 2.20 -6.02 -2.99
C SER A 21 2.16 -6.17 -1.47
N GLY A 22 3.31 -6.21 -0.77
CA GLY A 22 3.40 -6.32 0.67
C GLY A 22 3.77 -5.01 1.39
N HIS A 23 3.92 -3.87 0.71
CA HIS A 23 4.31 -2.62 1.36
C HIS A 23 3.24 -2.06 2.31
N TRP A 24 1.97 -2.38 2.10
CA TRP A 24 0.86 -2.03 2.99
C TRP A 24 1.07 -2.57 4.42
N THR A 25 1.83 -3.65 4.58
CA THR A 25 2.08 -4.29 5.88
C THR A 25 2.84 -3.39 6.86
N GLN A 26 3.48 -2.31 6.39
CA GLN A 26 4.13 -1.34 7.28
C GLN A 26 3.14 -0.68 8.25
N ASN A 27 1.89 -0.53 7.84
CA ASN A 27 0.86 0.12 8.65
C ASN A 27 -0.29 -0.84 8.99
N GLY A 28 -0.57 -1.84 8.13
CA GLY A 28 -1.74 -2.71 8.22
C GLY A 28 -1.50 -4.08 8.85
N ALA A 29 -0.26 -4.44 9.22
CA ALA A 29 0.06 -5.72 9.84
C ALA A 29 0.87 -5.57 11.13
N SER A 30 0.85 -6.60 11.97
CA SER A 30 1.59 -6.65 13.25
C SER A 30 3.11 -6.63 13.05
N ILE A 31 3.57 -7.07 11.89
CA ILE A 31 4.97 -7.05 11.48
C ILE A 31 5.05 -6.82 9.97
N SER A 32 5.88 -5.90 9.51
CA SER A 32 6.00 -5.59 8.09
C SER A 32 6.81 -6.63 7.33
N GLN A 33 6.59 -6.73 6.01
CA GLN A 33 7.43 -7.55 5.15
C GLN A 33 8.91 -7.14 5.21
N PHE A 34 9.20 -5.86 5.44
CA PHE A 34 10.56 -5.35 5.55
C PHE A 34 11.27 -5.92 6.77
N GLU A 35 10.58 -5.91 7.91
CA GLU A 35 11.11 -6.48 9.14
C GLU A 35 11.25 -8.00 9.04
N LEU A 36 10.22 -8.70 8.51
CA LEU A 36 10.31 -10.14 8.29
C LEU A 36 11.45 -10.52 7.35
N HIS A 37 11.67 -9.73 6.29
CA HIS A 37 12.80 -9.95 5.39
C HIS A 37 14.16 -9.79 6.11
N LEU A 38 14.33 -8.74 6.90
CA LEU A 38 15.53 -8.54 7.71
C LEU A 38 15.74 -9.68 8.70
N ARG A 39 14.70 -10.10 9.40
CA ARG A 39 14.76 -11.24 10.33
C ARG A 39 15.16 -12.52 9.60
N ALA A 40 14.60 -12.78 8.42
CA ALA A 40 14.91 -13.98 7.63
C ALA A 40 16.38 -14.04 7.22
N ILE A 41 16.97 -12.92 6.77
CA ILE A 41 18.37 -12.90 6.32
C ILE A 41 19.38 -12.84 7.48
N THR A 42 18.93 -12.53 8.69
CA THR A 42 19.77 -12.50 9.91
C THR A 42 19.50 -13.67 10.85
N ASP A 43 18.78 -14.68 10.39
CA ASP A 43 18.42 -15.88 11.16
C ASP A 43 17.71 -15.60 12.50
N LEU A 44 16.86 -14.58 12.51
CA LEU A 44 16.01 -14.23 13.64
C LEU A 44 14.63 -14.93 13.57
N PRO A 45 13.90 -15.08 14.69
CA PRO A 45 12.59 -15.69 14.70
C PRO A 45 11.58 -15.00 13.76
N LEU A 46 10.82 -15.81 13.02
CA LEU A 46 9.82 -15.38 12.06
C LEU A 46 8.42 -15.74 12.56
N PRO A 47 7.77 -14.89 13.40
CA PRO A 47 6.39 -15.12 13.79
C PRO A 47 5.46 -14.91 12.59
N PRO A 48 4.31 -15.61 12.52
CA PRO A 48 3.30 -15.34 11.52
C PRO A 48 2.77 -13.91 11.65
N PRO A 49 2.68 -13.13 10.55
CA PRO A 49 2.11 -11.80 10.60
C PRO A 49 0.58 -11.88 10.82
N VAL A 50 0.06 -10.91 11.58
CA VAL A 50 -1.37 -10.73 11.80
C VAL A 50 -1.81 -9.45 11.07
N VAL A 51 -2.88 -9.52 10.30
CA VAL A 51 -3.50 -8.33 9.69
C VAL A 51 -4.26 -7.58 10.79
N ASN A 52 -3.90 -6.31 10.99
CA ASN A 52 -4.50 -5.50 12.06
C ASN A 52 -5.82 -4.88 11.63
N SER A 53 -5.92 -4.44 10.37
CA SER A 53 -7.09 -3.73 9.83
C SER A 53 -7.12 -3.80 8.30
N PRO A 54 -8.29 -3.58 7.67
CA PRO A 54 -8.38 -3.26 6.27
C PRO A 54 -7.39 -2.16 5.89
N SER A 55 -6.75 -2.32 4.76
CA SER A 55 -5.68 -1.42 4.31
C SER A 55 -5.76 -1.17 2.81
N VAL A 56 -5.50 0.07 2.42
CA VAL A 56 -5.37 0.47 1.03
C VAL A 56 -3.98 1.03 0.80
N MET A 57 -3.31 0.56 -0.25
CA MET A 57 -2.02 1.10 -0.66
C MET A 57 -2.13 1.72 -2.04
N ILE A 58 -1.64 2.94 -2.18
CA ILE A 58 -1.61 3.69 -3.44
C ILE A 58 -0.15 3.89 -3.83
N ASN A 59 0.26 3.32 -4.96
CA ASN A 59 1.59 3.55 -5.52
C ASN A 59 1.69 4.97 -6.10
N LEU A 60 2.71 5.72 -5.71
CA LEU A 60 3.03 7.03 -6.29
C LEU A 60 3.98 6.83 -7.48
N ILE A 61 3.47 7.06 -8.69
CA ILE A 61 4.18 6.78 -9.95
C ILE A 61 4.28 8.08 -10.75
N GLY A 62 5.50 8.56 -10.96
CA GLY A 62 5.76 9.76 -11.77
C GLY A 62 5.10 11.04 -11.26
N THR A 63 4.77 11.10 -9.98
CA THR A 63 4.12 12.25 -9.35
C THR A 63 5.05 12.95 -8.37
N ASP A 64 4.93 14.26 -8.27
CA ASP A 64 5.67 15.07 -7.31
C ASP A 64 5.17 14.87 -5.88
N LEU A 65 6.04 15.15 -4.92
CA LEU A 65 5.71 15.12 -3.49
C LEU A 65 4.68 16.19 -3.15
N ASN A 66 3.60 15.79 -2.50
CA ASN A 66 2.57 16.71 -2.02
C ASN A 66 2.31 16.46 -0.52
N TYR A 67 2.74 17.39 0.32
CA TYR A 67 2.54 17.31 1.78
C TYR A 67 1.09 17.47 2.21
N ASP A 68 0.18 17.89 1.33
CA ASP A 68 -1.25 17.98 1.65
C ASP A 68 -1.88 16.62 1.91
N TRP A 69 -1.29 15.54 1.41
CA TRP A 69 -1.69 14.17 1.77
C TRP A 69 -1.63 13.92 3.28
N LEU A 70 -0.64 14.52 3.96
CA LEU A 70 -0.44 14.36 5.42
C LEU A 70 -1.45 15.14 6.28
N LYS A 71 -2.32 15.96 5.67
CA LYS A 71 -3.45 16.58 6.37
C LYS A 71 -4.56 15.58 6.68
N LEU A 72 -4.56 14.42 6.02
CA LEU A 72 -5.54 13.37 6.21
C LEU A 72 -5.02 12.35 7.24
N PRO A 73 -5.72 12.16 8.39
CA PRO A 73 -5.16 11.46 9.56
C PRO A 73 -4.88 9.97 9.34
N LEU A 74 -5.50 9.33 8.34
CA LEU A 74 -5.28 7.91 8.04
C LEU A 74 -4.21 7.67 6.97
N VAL A 75 -3.62 8.73 6.41
CA VAL A 75 -2.64 8.65 5.34
C VAL A 75 -1.23 8.59 5.91
N HIS A 76 -0.52 7.52 5.57
CA HIS A 76 0.89 7.33 5.87
C HIS A 76 1.70 7.42 4.58
N LEU A 77 2.55 8.45 4.47
CA LEU A 77 3.41 8.68 3.32
C LEU A 77 4.74 7.93 3.47
N HIS A 78 5.07 7.13 2.46
CA HIS A 78 6.37 6.48 2.31
C HIS A 78 7.05 6.99 1.02
N TRP A 79 7.86 8.03 1.16
CA TRP A 79 8.59 8.66 0.06
C TRP A 79 9.99 8.07 -0.06
N TYR A 80 10.45 7.80 -1.30
CA TYR A 80 11.72 7.07 -1.53
C TYR A 80 12.89 7.97 -1.88
N ASP A 81 12.68 9.28 -1.92
CA ASP A 81 13.70 10.27 -2.28
C ASP A 81 14.38 9.98 -3.64
N LYS A 82 13.56 9.53 -4.58
CA LYS A 82 13.99 9.26 -5.96
C LYS A 82 13.61 10.43 -6.85
N GLU A 83 14.44 10.69 -7.85
CA GLU A 83 14.09 11.62 -8.92
C GLU A 83 12.76 11.22 -9.57
N VAL A 84 11.85 12.18 -9.70
CA VAL A 84 10.55 11.99 -10.33
C VAL A 84 10.72 11.88 -11.84
N ARG A 85 10.23 10.79 -12.42
CA ARG A 85 10.20 10.54 -13.87
C ARG A 85 8.91 9.82 -14.24
N PRO A 86 8.37 10.01 -15.47
CA PRO A 86 7.21 9.26 -15.94
C PRO A 86 7.37 7.75 -15.76
N GLY A 87 6.36 7.08 -15.21
CA GLY A 87 6.36 5.63 -15.00
C GLY A 87 7.23 5.14 -13.84
N ARG A 88 7.99 6.02 -13.15
CA ARG A 88 8.84 5.63 -12.03
C ARG A 88 8.07 5.69 -10.71
N LYS A 89 8.06 4.57 -9.97
CA LYS A 89 7.55 4.55 -8.61
C LYS A 89 8.49 5.35 -7.69
N VAL A 90 7.96 6.39 -7.06
CA VAL A 90 8.68 7.34 -6.20
C VAL A 90 8.29 7.25 -4.73
N GLY A 91 7.21 6.52 -4.43
CA GLY A 91 6.70 6.32 -3.08
C GLY A 91 5.42 5.51 -3.08
N HIS A 92 4.77 5.47 -1.92
CA HIS A 92 3.40 4.98 -1.78
C HIS A 92 2.71 5.66 -0.60
N LEU A 93 1.40 5.66 -0.61
CA LEU A 93 0.57 6.00 0.53
C LEU A 93 -0.05 4.71 1.06
N ASN A 94 -0.03 4.53 2.38
CA ASN A 94 -0.82 3.52 3.06
C ASN A 94 -1.93 4.20 3.85
N LEU A 95 -3.13 3.64 3.78
CA LEU A 95 -4.27 4.01 4.60
C LEU A 95 -4.72 2.75 5.33
N THR A 96 -4.99 2.85 6.63
CA THR A 96 -5.46 1.71 7.43
C THR A 96 -6.42 2.19 8.52
N ASP A 97 -7.54 1.50 8.64
CA ASP A 97 -8.51 1.68 9.74
C ASP A 97 -9.38 0.43 9.84
N SER A 98 -9.86 0.13 11.05
CA SER A 98 -10.87 -0.92 11.25
C SER A 98 -12.25 -0.53 10.74
N ASP A 99 -12.51 0.76 10.58
CA ASP A 99 -13.74 1.35 10.05
C ASP A 99 -13.58 1.60 8.54
N THR A 100 -14.23 0.77 7.72
CA THR A 100 -14.18 0.86 6.25
C THR A 100 -14.86 2.12 5.70
N ASP A 101 -15.86 2.66 6.40
CA ASP A 101 -16.52 3.91 6.00
C ASP A 101 -15.56 5.09 6.15
N ARG A 102 -14.76 5.11 7.22
CA ARG A 102 -13.71 6.11 7.42
C ARG A 102 -12.60 6.00 6.38
N LEU A 103 -12.19 4.78 6.02
CA LEU A 103 -11.24 4.57 4.93
C LEU A 103 -11.80 5.10 3.60
N SER A 104 -13.06 4.77 3.27
CA SER A 104 -13.71 5.23 2.05
C SER A 104 -13.83 6.76 2.01
N ALA A 105 -14.23 7.39 3.12
CA ALA A 105 -14.29 8.85 3.22
C ALA A 105 -12.91 9.51 3.07
N THR A 106 -11.86 8.89 3.63
CA THR A 106 -10.48 9.38 3.49
C THR A 106 -10.00 9.25 2.04
N LEU A 107 -10.32 8.16 1.34
CA LEU A 107 -10.02 8.00 -0.09
C LEU A 107 -10.70 9.08 -0.95
N GLU A 108 -11.96 9.41 -0.65
CA GLU A 108 -12.67 10.50 -1.36
C GLU A 108 -12.01 11.86 -1.10
N ALA A 109 -11.59 12.14 0.14
CA ALA A 109 -10.87 13.38 0.47
C ALA A 109 -9.47 13.43 -0.15
N LEU A 110 -8.82 12.28 -0.34
CA LEU A 110 -7.50 12.17 -0.95
C LEU A 110 -7.53 12.36 -2.48
N LYS A 111 -8.61 11.95 -3.13
CA LYS A 111 -8.79 11.94 -4.58
C LYS A 111 -8.43 13.28 -5.28
N PRO A 112 -8.91 14.46 -4.81
CA PRO A 112 -8.56 15.73 -5.44
C PRO A 112 -7.09 16.17 -5.21
N LEU A 113 -6.39 15.51 -4.30
CA LEU A 113 -4.98 15.76 -3.99
C LEU A 113 -4.03 14.88 -4.81
N LEU A 114 -4.57 13.90 -5.53
CA LEU A 114 -3.84 13.00 -6.42
C LEU A 114 -3.98 13.44 -7.87
N PRO A 115 -3.03 13.08 -8.76
CA PRO A 115 -3.20 13.25 -10.19
C PRO A 115 -4.47 12.56 -10.72
N PRO A 116 -5.13 13.11 -11.76
CA PRO A 116 -6.42 12.59 -12.25
C PRO A 116 -6.43 11.11 -12.64
N GLU A 117 -5.30 10.57 -13.08
CA GLU A 117 -5.16 9.16 -13.47
C GLU A 117 -5.36 8.18 -12.31
N TYR A 118 -5.28 8.63 -11.05
CA TYR A 118 -5.54 7.81 -9.87
C TYR A 118 -7.04 7.60 -9.59
N ALA A 119 -7.92 8.40 -10.19
CA ALA A 119 -9.35 8.41 -9.87
C ALA A 119 -10.02 7.03 -10.01
N SER A 120 -9.68 6.27 -11.06
CA SER A 120 -10.22 4.92 -11.28
C SER A 120 -9.75 3.93 -10.21
N GLY A 121 -8.49 4.01 -9.78
CA GLY A 121 -7.95 3.17 -8.72
C GLY A 121 -8.57 3.49 -7.35
N VAL A 122 -8.79 4.77 -7.05
CA VAL A 122 -9.49 5.20 -5.83
C VAL A 122 -10.92 4.67 -5.82
N PHE A 123 -11.65 4.82 -6.93
CA PHE A 123 -13.01 4.30 -7.06
C PHE A 123 -13.07 2.77 -6.89
N TRP A 124 -12.13 2.05 -7.51
CA TRP A 124 -12.02 0.60 -7.33
C TRP A 124 -11.78 0.23 -5.87
N ALA A 125 -10.85 0.92 -5.19
CA ALA A 125 -10.55 0.64 -3.78
C ALA A 125 -11.78 0.88 -2.87
N GLN A 126 -12.53 1.95 -3.10
CA GLN A 126 -13.77 2.23 -2.37
C GLN A 126 -14.82 1.11 -2.57
N ALA A 127 -14.94 0.59 -3.79
CA ALA A 127 -15.86 -0.51 -4.10
C ALA A 127 -15.46 -1.84 -3.41
N GLN A 128 -14.18 -2.02 -3.02
CA GLN A 128 -13.72 -3.20 -2.26
C GLN A 128 -13.97 -3.05 -0.75
N LEU A 129 -14.24 -1.83 -0.25
CA LEU A 129 -14.48 -1.55 1.16
C LEU A 129 -15.98 -1.62 1.52
N ALA A 130 -16.87 -1.56 0.51
CA ALA A 130 -18.32 -1.69 0.67
C ALA A 130 -18.71 -3.15 0.87
#